data_86112680455455e9372514611578272d
#
_entry.id   86112680455455e9372514611578272d
#
_cell.length_a   1.000
_cell.length_b   1.000
_cell.length_c   1.000
_cell.angle_alpha   90.00
_cell.angle_beta   90.00
_cell.angle_gamma   90.00
#
_symmetry.space_group_name_H-M   'P 1'
#
loop_
_entity.id
_entity.type
_entity.pdbx_description
1 polymer ?
#
loop_
_entity_poly.entity_id
_entity_poly.type
_entity_poly.pdbx_seq_one_letter_code
_entity_poly.pdbx_strand_id
1 'polypeptide(L)'
;ACDAGDDDDDNDGASDDNDSADNNEYECHDDDGDLCDECSSGSEESTSNDGWDYDGDGACDAGDDDDDNDGALDGVDSDDNNEFECSFDDADNCDDCSSGVYDLANDGPDNESDGLCDDGDPDDDNDGCTDDVDDDQMTFDDDYDTDGTPDDCDNDDDNDGASDVVDSDDNNEFVCSDDDNDTCDDCSSGTYNVTGDGVDGDSDGLCDDGDPTPGGEITLSFTNATETTIDIEYLSDVSIAGYQFAVNGVSLISASDGDLEIFAENNIVVAFGYGVSLPACP
;
A
#
# COMPACT_ATOMS: atom_id res chain seq x y z
N ALA A 1 68.17 13.30 -39.70
CA ALA A 1 69.02 13.68 -40.91
C ALA A 1 68.24 14.75 -41.69
N CYS A 2 68.54 14.97 -42.96
CA CYS A 2 67.70 15.81 -43.84
C CYS A 2 66.79 14.85 -44.62
N ASP A 3 65.54 15.17 -44.73
CA ASP A 3 64.48 14.38 -45.40
C ASP A 3 64.91 13.75 -46.78
N ALA A 4 65.84 14.39 -47.48
CA ALA A 4 66.35 13.87 -48.77
C ALA A 4 67.41 12.77 -48.65
N GLY A 5 67.51 12.08 -47.57
CA GLY A 5 68.52 11.04 -47.32
C GLY A 5 68.38 10.33 -46.00
N ASP A 6 67.29 10.52 -45.37
CA ASP A 6 66.79 9.72 -44.26
C ASP A 6 65.88 8.62 -44.86
N ASP A 7 65.82 7.52 -44.31
CA ASP A 7 64.97 6.41 -44.78
C ASP A 7 63.73 6.23 -43.88
N ASP A 8 63.53 7.23 -42.88
CA ASP A 8 62.47 7.31 -41.90
C ASP A 8 62.41 8.80 -41.48
N ASP A 9 61.68 9.62 -42.24
CA ASP A 9 61.72 11.09 -42.20
C ASP A 9 61.13 11.69 -40.89
N ASP A 10 60.18 11.03 -40.24
CA ASP A 10 59.54 11.48 -38.97
C ASP A 10 59.98 10.71 -37.72
N ASN A 11 60.72 9.58 -37.92
CA ASN A 11 61.28 8.73 -36.88
C ASN A 11 60.24 7.96 -36.04
N ASP A 12 59.20 7.57 -36.64
CA ASP A 12 58.17 6.74 -36.02
C ASP A 12 58.58 5.23 -36.02
N GLY A 13 59.53 4.82 -36.90
CA GLY A 13 60.05 3.46 -37.04
C GLY A 13 59.66 2.78 -38.33
N ALA A 14 58.63 3.23 -39.02
CA ALA A 14 58.33 2.86 -40.37
C ALA A 14 59.31 3.50 -41.37
N SER A 15 59.57 2.86 -42.48
CA SER A 15 60.41 3.44 -43.50
C SER A 15 59.56 4.16 -44.53
N ASP A 16 60.08 5.26 -45.10
CA ASP A 16 59.40 6.07 -46.14
C ASP A 16 58.81 5.26 -47.29
N ASP A 17 59.40 4.12 -47.61
CA ASP A 17 58.93 3.22 -48.66
C ASP A 17 57.67 2.39 -48.25
N ASN A 18 57.38 2.31 -46.96
CA ASN A 18 56.24 1.57 -46.37
C ASN A 18 55.30 2.51 -45.61
N ASP A 19 55.65 3.77 -45.41
CA ASP A 19 54.91 4.77 -44.70
C ASP A 19 53.92 5.51 -45.68
N SER A 20 52.68 5.65 -45.24
CA SER A 20 51.65 6.35 -46.01
C SER A 20 51.75 7.87 -45.85
N ALA A 21 52.48 8.33 -44.81
CA ALA A 21 52.56 9.73 -44.42
C ALA A 21 53.92 10.15 -43.87
N ASP A 22 54.99 9.91 -44.59
CA ASP A 22 56.43 10.08 -44.33
C ASP A 22 56.87 11.22 -43.36
N ASN A 23 55.98 12.12 -42.99
CA ASN A 23 56.24 13.25 -42.09
C ASN A 23 55.23 13.38 -40.97
N ASN A 24 54.50 12.35 -40.65
CA ASN A 24 53.48 12.35 -39.61
C ASN A 24 53.64 11.09 -38.73
N GLU A 25 54.41 11.19 -37.66
CA GLU A 25 54.72 10.15 -36.69
C GLU A 25 53.54 9.36 -36.10
N TYR A 26 52.31 9.68 -36.50
CA TYR A 26 51.07 9.02 -36.02
C TYR A 26 50.31 8.29 -37.12
N GLU A 27 50.86 8.18 -38.33
CA GLU A 27 50.18 7.57 -39.47
C GLU A 27 51.21 6.92 -40.43
N CYS A 28 51.26 5.62 -40.49
CA CYS A 28 52.18 4.90 -41.38
C CYS A 28 51.52 3.83 -42.25
N HIS A 29 50.97 2.80 -41.69
CA HIS A 29 50.32 1.70 -42.44
C HIS A 29 49.38 0.92 -41.53
N ASP A 30 48.55 0.08 -42.12
CA ASP A 30 47.65 -0.89 -41.53
C ASP A 30 47.88 -2.23 -42.21
N ASP A 31 48.71 -3.09 -41.61
CA ASP A 31 49.26 -4.31 -42.24
C ASP A 31 48.31 -5.50 -42.07
N ASP A 32 47.45 -5.56 -41.08
CA ASP A 32 46.49 -6.64 -40.87
C ASP A 32 45.08 -6.32 -41.29
N GLY A 33 44.79 -5.03 -41.53
CA GLY A 33 43.51 -4.56 -42.06
C GLY A 33 42.42 -4.45 -41.02
N ASP A 34 42.76 -4.18 -39.76
CA ASP A 34 41.86 -3.98 -38.62
C ASP A 34 41.45 -2.53 -38.43
N LEU A 35 41.96 -1.62 -39.30
CA LEU A 35 41.70 -0.18 -39.35
C LEU A 35 42.42 0.65 -38.26
N CYS A 36 43.22 0.02 -37.40
CA CYS A 36 44.26 0.73 -36.67
C CYS A 36 45.50 0.96 -37.51
N ASP A 37 46.18 2.04 -37.27
CA ASP A 37 47.46 2.34 -37.87
C ASP A 37 48.57 1.99 -36.88
N GLU A 38 49.54 1.19 -37.28
CA GLU A 38 50.62 0.72 -36.40
C GLU A 38 51.45 1.86 -35.81
N CYS A 39 51.35 3.07 -36.36
CA CYS A 39 52.02 4.26 -35.85
C CYS A 39 51.12 5.15 -34.98
N SER A 40 49.91 4.75 -34.65
CA SER A 40 48.92 5.53 -33.89
C SER A 40 49.43 6.08 -32.55
N SER A 41 50.41 5.42 -31.94
CA SER A 41 51.09 5.87 -30.70
C SER A 41 52.26 6.83 -30.91
N GLY A 42 52.63 7.13 -32.16
CA GLY A 42 53.82 7.89 -32.56
C GLY A 42 55.10 7.03 -32.66
N SER A 43 54.95 5.74 -32.79
CA SER A 43 56.00 4.78 -33.10
C SER A 43 55.39 3.49 -33.60
N GLU A 44 56.02 2.89 -34.64
CA GLU A 44 55.59 1.56 -35.21
C GLU A 44 55.46 0.53 -34.10
N GLU A 45 54.28 -0.01 -33.91
CA GLU A 45 53.96 -1.06 -32.97
C GLU A 45 53.69 -2.39 -33.71
N SER A 46 53.25 -3.40 -33.00
CA SER A 46 52.83 -4.65 -33.64
C SER A 46 51.37 -4.61 -33.98
N THR A 47 51.00 -5.20 -35.09
CA THR A 47 49.61 -5.42 -35.56
C THR A 47 48.64 -5.99 -34.55
N SER A 48 49.00 -6.26 -33.32
CA SER A 48 48.15 -6.73 -32.26
C SER A 48 48.20 -5.80 -31.02
N ASN A 49 48.72 -4.57 -31.17
CA ASN A 49 48.88 -3.60 -30.10
C ASN A 49 48.88 -2.15 -30.61
N ASP A 50 48.34 -1.91 -31.78
CA ASP A 50 48.33 -0.64 -32.50
C ASP A 50 47.10 0.20 -32.24
N GLY A 51 46.07 -0.36 -31.58
CA GLY A 51 44.87 0.35 -31.17
C GLY A 51 44.11 -0.32 -30.01
N TRP A 52 42.97 0.26 -29.69
CA TRP A 52 41.99 -0.35 -28.84
C TRP A 52 41.07 -1.24 -29.68
N ASP A 53 40.83 -2.42 -29.21
CA ASP A 53 39.90 -3.44 -29.71
C ASP A 53 39.16 -3.93 -28.46
N TYR A 54 37.97 -3.31 -28.16
CA TYR A 54 37.31 -3.50 -26.88
C TYR A 54 36.71 -4.90 -26.74
N ASP A 55 36.01 -5.37 -27.79
CA ASP A 55 35.35 -6.66 -27.80
C ASP A 55 36.27 -7.82 -28.19
N GLY A 56 37.45 -7.55 -28.79
CA GLY A 56 38.44 -8.50 -29.18
C GLY A 56 38.13 -9.28 -30.45
N ASP A 57 37.32 -8.72 -31.35
CA ASP A 57 36.93 -9.37 -32.59
C ASP A 57 37.96 -9.23 -33.69
N GLY A 58 38.89 -8.28 -33.55
CA GLY A 58 40.03 -8.04 -34.43
C GLY A 58 39.83 -6.87 -35.40
N ALA A 59 38.79 -6.08 -35.21
CA ALA A 59 38.70 -4.71 -35.72
C ALA A 59 39.07 -3.74 -34.59
N CYS A 60 39.58 -2.58 -34.91
CA CYS A 60 39.88 -1.54 -33.94
C CYS A 60 38.64 -0.65 -33.74
N ASP A 61 38.41 -0.18 -32.46
CA ASP A 61 37.34 0.74 -32.12
C ASP A 61 37.29 1.96 -33.06
N ALA A 62 38.43 2.45 -33.55
CA ALA A 62 38.50 3.58 -34.48
C ALA A 62 37.91 3.34 -35.84
N GLY A 63 37.67 2.10 -36.22
CA GLY A 63 37.21 1.66 -37.51
C GLY A 63 36.12 0.61 -37.46
N ASP A 64 35.77 0.16 -36.28
CA ASP A 64 34.58 -0.65 -36.06
C ASP A 64 33.32 0.24 -36.11
N ASP A 65 32.21 -0.30 -36.43
CA ASP A 65 30.90 0.38 -36.39
C ASP A 65 30.08 -0.05 -35.16
N ASP A 66 30.60 -0.98 -34.31
CA ASP A 66 29.95 -1.62 -33.16
C ASP A 66 31.05 -2.13 -32.18
N ASP A 67 31.62 -1.20 -31.42
CA ASP A 67 32.85 -1.37 -30.63
C ASP A 67 32.79 -2.45 -29.55
N ASP A 68 31.59 -2.80 -29.05
CA ASP A 68 31.39 -3.82 -28.03
C ASP A 68 30.64 -5.07 -28.51
N ASN A 69 30.21 -5.05 -29.78
CA ASN A 69 29.52 -6.16 -30.46
C ASN A 69 28.19 -6.57 -29.78
N ASP A 70 27.48 -5.63 -29.16
CA ASP A 70 26.15 -5.88 -28.62
C ASP A 70 25.05 -5.88 -29.68
N GLY A 71 25.32 -5.28 -30.85
CA GLY A 71 24.43 -5.20 -32.03
C GLY A 71 23.78 -3.83 -32.22
N ALA A 72 23.95 -2.90 -31.30
CA ALA A 72 23.75 -1.48 -31.55
C ALA A 72 25.00 -0.92 -32.28
N LEU A 73 24.84 0.08 -33.09
CA LEU A 73 25.99 0.70 -33.74
C LEU A 73 26.40 1.97 -33.00
N ASP A 74 27.69 2.27 -32.89
CA ASP A 74 28.24 3.43 -32.16
C ASP A 74 27.49 4.75 -32.41
N GLY A 75 26.95 4.94 -33.59
CA GLY A 75 26.22 6.17 -33.97
C GLY A 75 24.83 6.29 -33.31
N VAL A 76 24.34 5.26 -32.66
CA VAL A 76 23.05 5.18 -31.96
C VAL A 76 23.18 4.63 -30.55
N ASP A 77 24.32 4.06 -30.22
CA ASP A 77 24.70 3.60 -28.91
C ASP A 77 25.01 4.76 -27.96
N SER A 78 24.61 4.64 -26.71
CA SER A 78 24.85 5.64 -25.66
C SER A 78 26.19 5.45 -24.93
N ASP A 79 26.74 4.23 -24.95
CA ASP A 79 28.04 3.86 -24.36
C ASP A 79 28.76 2.76 -25.15
N ASP A 80 29.33 3.13 -26.31
CA ASP A 80 29.97 2.32 -27.35
C ASP A 80 30.90 1.21 -26.86
N ASN A 81 31.31 1.20 -25.60
CA ASN A 81 32.20 0.24 -24.97
C ASN A 81 31.57 -0.48 -23.75
N ASN A 82 30.27 -0.68 -23.76
CA ASN A 82 29.54 -1.33 -22.68
C ASN A 82 28.35 -2.13 -23.20
N GLU A 83 28.55 -3.37 -23.50
CA GLU A 83 27.57 -4.31 -24.06
C GLU A 83 26.24 -4.43 -23.31
N PHE A 84 26.03 -3.67 -22.22
CA PHE A 84 24.82 -3.66 -21.41
C PHE A 84 24.07 -2.32 -21.39
N GLU A 85 24.50 -1.32 -22.17
CA GLU A 85 23.92 0.02 -22.18
C GLU A 85 24.02 0.66 -23.57
N CYS A 86 22.92 0.75 -24.31
CA CYS A 86 22.91 1.33 -25.67
C CYS A 86 21.79 2.32 -25.95
N SER A 87 20.53 1.95 -25.80
CA SER A 87 19.40 2.78 -26.24
C SER A 87 18.09 2.42 -25.53
N PHE A 88 17.02 3.20 -25.84
CA PHE A 88 15.65 3.01 -25.37
C PHE A 88 14.71 3.24 -26.56
N ASP A 89 14.83 2.43 -27.60
CA ASP A 89 14.21 2.71 -28.92
C ASP A 89 12.73 2.34 -29.00
N ASP A 90 12.24 1.40 -28.19
CA ASP A 90 10.82 1.03 -28.11
C ASP A 90 10.05 1.79 -27.01
N ALA A 91 10.78 2.50 -26.14
CA ALA A 91 10.23 3.40 -25.12
C ALA A 91 9.48 2.68 -24.00
N ASP A 92 9.90 1.49 -23.63
CA ASP A 92 9.38 0.70 -22.52
C ASP A 92 10.16 0.94 -21.19
N ASN A 93 11.16 1.81 -21.23
CA ASN A 93 12.06 2.21 -20.15
C ASN A 93 13.17 1.20 -19.79
N CYS A 94 13.24 0.04 -20.42
CA CYS A 94 14.44 -0.79 -20.37
C CYS A 94 15.49 -0.30 -21.34
N ASP A 95 16.75 -0.63 -21.06
CA ASP A 95 17.83 -0.46 -22.02
C ASP A 95 17.85 -1.64 -22.99
N ASP A 96 17.74 -1.35 -24.29
CA ASP A 96 17.63 -2.35 -25.35
C ASP A 96 18.79 -3.34 -25.40
N CYS A 97 19.93 -3.03 -24.68
CA CYS A 97 21.12 -3.86 -24.57
C CYS A 97 21.33 -4.47 -23.18
N SER A 98 20.38 -4.35 -22.25
CA SER A 98 20.53 -4.84 -20.87
C SER A 98 20.90 -6.31 -20.73
N SER A 99 20.64 -7.12 -21.75
CA SER A 99 21.03 -8.53 -21.81
C SER A 99 22.43 -8.78 -22.39
N GLY A 100 23.13 -7.73 -22.83
CA GLY A 100 24.39 -7.81 -23.58
C GLY A 100 24.18 -8.09 -25.07
N VAL A 101 22.98 -7.86 -25.57
CA VAL A 101 22.63 -7.97 -26.99
C VAL A 101 21.42 -7.09 -27.26
N TYR A 102 21.45 -6.26 -28.28
CA TYR A 102 20.35 -5.43 -28.74
C TYR A 102 19.09 -6.25 -29.06
N ASP A 103 18.09 -6.20 -28.22
CA ASP A 103 16.83 -6.96 -28.34
C ASP A 103 15.66 -6.23 -27.68
N LEU A 104 14.93 -5.44 -28.46
CA LEU A 104 13.74 -4.66 -28.07
C LEU A 104 12.59 -5.43 -27.37
N ALA A 105 12.69 -6.75 -27.25
CA ALA A 105 11.60 -7.58 -26.77
C ALA A 105 11.97 -8.44 -25.54
N ASN A 106 13.23 -8.42 -25.13
CA ASN A 106 13.73 -9.17 -23.96
C ASN A 106 14.85 -8.42 -23.26
N ASP A 107 14.72 -7.14 -23.16
CA ASP A 107 15.67 -6.19 -22.60
C ASP A 107 15.51 -5.98 -21.09
N GLY A 108 14.40 -6.41 -20.50
CA GLY A 108 14.19 -6.39 -19.05
C GLY A 108 13.05 -7.26 -18.54
N PRO A 109 12.86 -7.32 -17.22
CA PRO A 109 11.65 -7.87 -16.64
C PRO A 109 10.45 -6.96 -16.92
N ASP A 110 9.30 -7.55 -17.21
CA ASP A 110 7.98 -6.95 -17.41
C ASP A 110 6.99 -7.93 -16.76
N ASN A 111 6.66 -7.70 -15.48
CA ASN A 111 5.94 -8.65 -14.63
C ASN A 111 4.52 -8.89 -15.12
N GLU A 112 3.79 -7.85 -15.43
CA GLU A 112 2.39 -7.88 -15.87
C GLU A 112 2.23 -7.94 -17.39
N SER A 113 3.32 -7.79 -18.14
CA SER A 113 3.36 -7.89 -19.62
C SER A 113 2.53 -6.81 -20.33
N ASP A 114 2.59 -5.59 -19.81
CA ASP A 114 1.88 -4.44 -20.39
C ASP A 114 2.73 -3.69 -21.42
N GLY A 115 4.05 -3.94 -21.45
CA GLY A 115 5.03 -3.39 -22.38
C GLY A 115 5.80 -2.20 -21.80
N LEU A 116 5.82 -2.04 -20.50
CA LEU A 116 6.80 -1.27 -19.75
C LEU A 116 7.65 -2.23 -18.93
N CYS A 117 8.89 -1.87 -18.68
CA CYS A 117 9.75 -2.67 -17.81
C CYS A 117 9.59 -2.26 -16.35
N ASP A 118 9.72 -3.25 -15.44
CA ASP A 118 9.63 -3.04 -13.98
C ASP A 118 10.56 -1.90 -13.49
N ASP A 119 11.73 -1.67 -14.07
CA ASP A 119 12.66 -0.58 -13.68
C ASP A 119 12.17 0.83 -14.04
N GLY A 120 11.13 0.94 -14.80
CA GLY A 120 10.58 2.22 -15.28
C GLY A 120 9.08 2.33 -15.19
N ASP A 121 8.42 1.26 -14.80
CA ASP A 121 6.99 1.25 -14.51
C ASP A 121 6.74 1.87 -13.11
N PRO A 122 5.72 2.63 -12.90
CA PRO A 122 5.32 3.08 -11.58
C PRO A 122 4.35 2.14 -10.84
N ASP A 123 3.95 0.99 -11.41
CA ASP A 123 2.94 0.04 -10.91
C ASP A 123 3.22 -1.34 -11.52
N ASP A 124 4.27 -2.03 -11.00
CA ASP A 124 4.92 -3.22 -11.58
C ASP A 124 4.03 -4.48 -11.71
N ASP A 125 2.83 -4.49 -11.14
CA ASP A 125 1.86 -5.59 -11.30
C ASP A 125 0.49 -5.13 -11.82
N ASN A 126 0.33 -3.81 -12.05
CA ASN A 126 -0.88 -3.18 -12.58
C ASN A 126 -2.14 -3.43 -11.72
N ASP A 127 -1.99 -3.51 -10.40
CA ASP A 127 -3.14 -3.66 -9.50
C ASP A 127 -3.84 -2.35 -9.14
N GLY A 128 -3.16 -1.22 -9.36
CA GLY A 128 -3.65 0.13 -9.16
C GLY A 128 -3.00 0.87 -7.98
N CYS A 129 -2.20 0.18 -7.17
CA CYS A 129 -1.24 0.79 -6.29
C CYS A 129 0.03 1.14 -7.06
N THR A 130 0.73 2.15 -6.64
CA THR A 130 2.04 2.44 -7.23
C THR A 130 3.13 1.91 -6.32
N ASP A 131 4.27 1.49 -6.90
CA ASP A 131 5.41 0.88 -6.20
C ASP A 131 5.89 1.59 -4.95
N ASP A 132 5.68 2.91 -4.83
CA ASP A 132 6.12 3.69 -3.68
C ASP A 132 5.18 3.61 -2.48
N VAL A 133 4.02 3.01 -2.62
CA VAL A 133 3.03 2.76 -1.55
C VAL A 133 2.66 1.28 -1.42
N ASP A 134 2.92 0.47 -2.42
CA ASP A 134 2.72 -0.96 -2.48
C ASP A 134 3.80 -1.72 -1.66
N ASP A 135 3.39 -2.71 -0.86
CA ASP A 135 4.30 -3.52 -0.03
C ASP A 135 4.84 -4.77 -0.74
N ASP A 136 4.25 -5.20 -1.86
CA ASP A 136 4.71 -6.32 -2.71
C ASP A 136 4.54 -6.04 -4.22
N GLN A 137 5.22 -5.02 -4.73
CA GLN A 137 5.20 -4.41 -6.06
C GLN A 137 5.04 -5.35 -7.27
N MET A 138 5.29 -6.65 -7.09
CA MET A 138 5.25 -7.67 -8.13
C MET A 138 4.06 -8.61 -8.02
N THR A 139 3.17 -8.39 -7.04
CA THR A 139 2.11 -9.34 -6.70
C THR A 139 0.81 -8.61 -6.43
N PHE A 140 -0.13 -8.77 -7.28
CA PHE A 140 -1.49 -8.21 -7.17
C PHE A 140 -2.08 -8.39 -5.77
N ASP A 141 -2.40 -7.31 -5.10
CA ASP A 141 -2.85 -7.29 -3.71
C ASP A 141 -4.34 -7.58 -3.50
N ASP A 142 -4.72 -7.78 -2.24
CA ASP A 142 -6.12 -7.96 -1.87
C ASP A 142 -6.87 -6.62 -1.98
N ASP A 143 -8.10 -6.64 -2.47
CA ASP A 143 -9.08 -5.55 -2.56
C ASP A 143 -10.34 -6.07 -1.87
N TYR A 144 -10.47 -5.79 -0.55
CA TYR A 144 -11.46 -6.42 0.31
C TYR A 144 -12.89 -6.03 -0.07
N ASP A 145 -13.14 -4.76 -0.30
CA ASP A 145 -14.47 -4.23 -0.63
C ASP A 145 -14.80 -4.30 -2.13
N THR A 146 -13.79 -4.61 -2.96
CA THR A 146 -13.89 -4.75 -4.42
C THR A 146 -14.28 -3.46 -5.15
N ASP A 147 -13.80 -2.33 -4.66
CA ASP A 147 -14.02 -1.03 -5.31
C ASP A 147 -13.02 -0.75 -6.44
N GLY A 148 -11.91 -1.47 -6.47
CA GLY A 148 -10.85 -1.43 -7.48
C GLY A 148 -9.62 -0.65 -7.03
N THR A 149 -9.49 -0.40 -5.73
CA THR A 149 -8.31 0.11 -5.06
C THR A 149 -7.82 -0.99 -4.10
N PRO A 150 -6.60 -1.50 -4.21
CA PRO A 150 -6.06 -2.46 -3.26
C PRO A 150 -5.94 -1.89 -1.83
N ASP A 151 -6.04 -2.77 -0.82
CA ASP A 151 -6.01 -2.41 0.60
C ASP A 151 -4.76 -1.59 0.97
N ASP A 152 -3.61 -1.83 0.35
CA ASP A 152 -2.34 -1.13 0.63
C ASP A 152 -2.37 0.37 0.28
N CYS A 153 -3.20 0.77 -0.66
CA CYS A 153 -3.33 2.15 -1.12
C CYS A 153 -4.75 2.71 -0.97
N ASP A 154 -5.68 1.95 -0.42
CA ASP A 154 -6.96 2.46 0.05
C ASP A 154 -6.77 3.19 1.40
N ASN A 155 -7.72 3.90 1.85
CA ASN A 155 -7.75 4.54 3.16
C ASN A 155 -8.99 4.11 3.97
N ASP A 156 -9.81 3.20 3.43
CA ASP A 156 -11.07 2.72 4.01
C ASP A 156 -11.37 1.35 3.35
N ASP A 157 -10.58 0.32 3.73
CA ASP A 157 -10.47 -0.98 3.07
C ASP A 157 -11.79 -1.75 2.93
N ASP A 158 -12.75 -1.50 3.79
CA ASP A 158 -14.08 -2.14 3.75
C ASP A 158 -15.22 -1.21 3.36
N ASN A 159 -14.90 0.09 3.07
CA ASN A 159 -15.84 1.12 2.64
C ASN A 159 -17.02 1.34 3.63
N ASP A 160 -16.81 1.15 4.93
CA ASP A 160 -17.81 1.43 5.95
C ASP A 160 -17.92 2.93 6.29
N GLY A 161 -16.88 3.71 5.97
CA GLY A 161 -16.78 5.15 6.16
C GLY A 161 -15.92 5.56 7.36
N ALA A 162 -15.40 4.62 8.14
CA ALA A 162 -14.26 4.85 9.00
C ALA A 162 -12.98 4.70 8.14
N SER A 163 -11.91 5.36 8.49
CA SER A 163 -10.65 5.15 7.78
C SER A 163 -9.74 4.24 8.60
N ASP A 164 -8.89 3.44 7.95
CA ASP A 164 -7.99 2.44 8.55
C ASP A 164 -7.21 2.96 9.75
N VAL A 165 -6.85 4.23 9.76
CA VAL A 165 -6.10 4.86 10.86
C VAL A 165 -6.92 4.93 12.16
N VAL A 166 -8.25 4.89 12.10
CA VAL A 166 -9.16 4.96 13.23
C VAL A 166 -10.04 3.73 13.36
N ASP A 167 -10.04 2.90 12.35
CA ASP A 167 -10.68 1.60 12.33
C ASP A 167 -9.92 0.59 13.19
N SER A 168 -10.61 -0.28 13.88
CA SER A 168 -10.04 -1.34 14.73
C SER A 168 -9.96 -2.70 14.03
N ASP A 169 -10.62 -2.86 12.87
CA ASP A 169 -10.68 -4.09 12.06
C ASP A 169 -10.98 -3.76 10.60
N ASP A 170 -10.00 -3.14 9.93
CA ASP A 170 -10.02 -2.46 8.63
C ASP A 170 -10.70 -3.24 7.48
N ASN A 171 -10.81 -4.55 7.60
CA ASN A 171 -11.46 -5.44 6.65
C ASN A 171 -12.79 -6.01 7.18
N ASN A 172 -13.56 -5.26 7.94
CA ASN A 172 -14.83 -5.73 8.51
C ASN A 172 -15.82 -4.60 8.72
N GLU A 173 -16.64 -4.32 7.73
CA GLU A 173 -17.62 -3.24 7.67
C GLU A 173 -18.60 -3.14 8.87
N PHE A 174 -18.47 -4.00 9.87
CA PHE A 174 -19.31 -3.99 11.08
C PHE A 174 -18.56 -3.68 12.37
N VAL A 175 -17.26 -3.38 12.31
CA VAL A 175 -16.40 -3.15 13.48
C VAL A 175 -15.36 -2.09 13.18
N CYS A 176 -15.47 -0.92 13.78
CA CYS A 176 -14.48 0.14 13.60
C CYS A 176 -14.06 0.83 14.92
N SER A 177 -14.94 1.54 15.55
CA SER A 177 -14.67 2.37 16.73
C SER A 177 -15.89 2.53 17.62
N ASP A 178 -15.69 3.17 18.79
CA ASP A 178 -16.75 3.65 19.68
C ASP A 178 -16.34 5.07 20.09
N ASP A 179 -16.64 6.04 19.24
CA ASP A 179 -16.14 7.43 19.36
C ASP A 179 -16.91 8.26 20.36
N ASP A 180 -18.19 7.95 20.61
CA ASP A 180 -19.00 8.64 21.61
C ASP A 180 -19.02 7.94 22.98
N ASN A 181 -18.42 6.74 23.05
CA ASN A 181 -18.27 5.91 24.25
C ASN A 181 -19.61 5.47 24.85
N ASP A 182 -20.55 5.14 23.99
CA ASP A 182 -21.83 4.60 24.38
C ASP A 182 -21.89 3.07 24.44
N THR A 183 -20.75 2.39 24.13
CA THR A 183 -20.55 0.95 24.14
C THR A 183 -21.03 0.20 22.90
N CYS A 184 -21.69 0.87 21.94
CA CYS A 184 -21.89 0.34 20.61
C CYS A 184 -20.65 0.60 19.74
N ASP A 185 -20.50 -0.20 18.73
CA ASP A 185 -19.54 0.03 17.66
C ASP A 185 -20.18 0.92 16.61
N ASP A 186 -19.55 2.04 16.29
CA ASP A 186 -20.04 3.05 15.35
C ASP A 186 -20.33 2.48 13.94
N CYS A 187 -19.73 1.32 13.59
CA CYS A 187 -19.89 0.61 12.33
C CYS A 187 -20.83 -0.59 12.40
N SER A 188 -21.50 -0.85 13.53
CA SER A 188 -22.40 -2.01 13.74
C SER A 188 -23.48 -2.22 12.69
N SER A 189 -23.80 -1.20 11.90
CA SER A 189 -24.77 -1.24 10.81
C SER A 189 -24.14 -1.49 9.42
N GLY A 190 -22.79 -1.61 9.34
CA GLY A 190 -22.06 -1.64 8.09
C GLY A 190 -21.86 -0.24 7.48
N THR A 191 -21.90 0.77 8.31
CA THR A 191 -21.62 2.16 7.90
C THR A 191 -21.38 3.00 9.14
N TYR A 192 -20.29 3.74 9.17
CA TYR A 192 -19.90 4.63 10.25
C TYR A 192 -20.99 5.63 10.63
N ASN A 193 -21.49 5.55 11.87
CA ASN A 193 -22.60 6.35 12.37
C ASN A 193 -22.63 6.45 13.90
N VAL A 194 -21.91 7.38 14.47
CA VAL A 194 -21.70 7.66 15.90
C VAL A 194 -22.99 7.81 16.74
N THR A 195 -24.17 7.91 16.14
CA THR A 195 -25.41 8.19 16.90
C THR A 195 -26.58 7.26 16.59
N GLY A 196 -26.35 6.24 15.80
CA GLY A 196 -27.40 5.33 15.34
C GLY A 196 -26.92 3.90 15.14
N ASP A 197 -25.93 3.55 15.87
CA ASP A 197 -25.11 2.34 15.84
C ASP A 197 -25.66 1.21 16.70
N GLY A 198 -26.57 1.48 17.63
CA GLY A 198 -27.19 0.45 18.45
C GLY A 198 -28.55 0.83 19.03
N VAL A 199 -29.05 -0.06 19.88
CA VAL A 199 -30.29 0.13 20.63
C VAL A 199 -29.94 0.58 22.04
N ASP A 200 -30.45 1.75 22.44
CA ASP A 200 -30.46 2.27 23.80
C ASP A 200 -31.91 2.20 24.32
N GLY A 201 -32.22 1.15 25.07
CA GLY A 201 -33.58 0.81 25.48
C GLY A 201 -34.16 1.70 26.54
N ASP A 202 -33.34 2.32 27.39
CA ASP A 202 -33.77 3.21 28.47
C ASP A 202 -33.37 4.67 28.25
N SER A 203 -32.57 4.93 27.21
CA SER A 203 -32.14 6.26 26.82
C SER A 203 -31.20 6.92 27.84
N ASP A 204 -30.32 6.14 28.44
CA ASP A 204 -29.32 6.65 29.38
C ASP A 204 -28.00 7.06 28.71
N GLY A 205 -27.85 6.72 27.44
CA GLY A 205 -26.68 7.02 26.60
C GLY A 205 -25.66 5.90 26.53
N LEU A 206 -26.03 4.69 26.95
CA LEU A 206 -25.29 3.47 26.71
C LEU A 206 -26.14 2.52 25.86
N CYS A 207 -25.51 1.80 24.97
CA CYS A 207 -26.16 0.76 24.18
C CYS A 207 -26.50 -0.47 25.02
N ASP A 208 -27.64 -1.11 24.72
CA ASP A 208 -28.12 -2.31 25.43
C ASP A 208 -27.07 -3.42 25.55
N ASP A 209 -26.18 -3.58 24.56
CA ASP A 209 -25.18 -4.64 24.53
C ASP A 209 -24.00 -4.42 25.50
N GLY A 210 -23.73 -3.20 25.90
CA GLY A 210 -22.71 -2.82 26.88
C GLY A 210 -23.25 -2.31 28.21
N ASP A 211 -24.55 -2.05 28.28
CA ASP A 211 -25.21 -1.51 29.45
C ASP A 211 -25.49 -2.61 30.51
N PRO A 212 -25.04 -2.43 31.77
CA PRO A 212 -25.40 -3.29 32.89
C PRO A 212 -26.90 -3.33 33.18
N THR A 213 -27.64 -2.32 32.78
CA THR A 213 -29.07 -2.15 33.05
C THR A 213 -29.92 -1.74 31.87
N PRO A 214 -29.89 -2.49 30.72
CA PRO A 214 -30.43 -2.08 29.43
C PRO A 214 -31.96 -1.85 29.38
N GLY A 215 -32.63 -1.93 30.46
CA GLY A 215 -34.04 -1.64 30.63
C GLY A 215 -34.31 -0.63 31.75
N GLY A 216 -33.27 0.04 32.20
CA GLY A 216 -33.29 1.03 33.24
C GLY A 216 -33.15 0.50 34.67
N GLU A 217 -32.83 1.36 35.60
CA GLU A 217 -32.63 1.06 37.02
C GLU A 217 -33.80 1.54 37.85
N ILE A 218 -34.20 0.71 38.81
CA ILE A 218 -35.23 1.05 39.80
C ILE A 218 -34.69 0.89 41.20
N THR A 219 -34.61 1.97 41.95
CA THR A 219 -34.29 1.97 43.36
C THR A 219 -35.58 2.06 44.18
N LEU A 220 -35.77 1.11 45.09
CA LEU A 220 -36.90 1.12 46.04
C LEU A 220 -36.43 1.57 47.42
N SER A 221 -37.19 2.45 48.04
CA SER A 221 -37.02 2.87 49.44
C SER A 221 -38.28 2.67 50.26
N PHE A 222 -38.10 2.36 51.55
CA PHE A 222 -39.18 2.16 52.49
C PHE A 222 -39.31 3.37 53.41
N THR A 223 -40.47 3.98 53.36
CA THR A 223 -40.73 5.21 54.14
C THR A 223 -42.02 5.08 54.98
N ASN A 224 -42.28 6.00 55.86
CA ASN A 224 -43.47 6.10 56.68
C ASN A 224 -43.90 4.80 57.37
N ALA A 225 -42.93 3.99 57.84
CA ALA A 225 -43.20 2.71 58.46
C ALA A 225 -43.92 2.89 59.82
N THR A 226 -45.03 2.16 59.99
CA THR A 226 -45.80 2.04 61.22
C THR A 226 -45.90 0.58 61.67
N GLU A 227 -46.71 0.31 62.69
CA GLU A 227 -46.94 -1.10 63.14
C GLU A 227 -47.71 -1.94 62.11
N THR A 228 -48.41 -1.27 61.19
CA THR A 228 -49.34 -1.94 60.26
C THR A 228 -49.24 -1.51 58.80
N THR A 229 -48.48 -0.48 58.50
CA THR A 229 -48.32 0.07 57.13
C THR A 229 -46.88 0.48 56.90
N ILE A 230 -46.49 0.43 55.61
CA ILE A 230 -45.21 0.95 55.08
C ILE A 230 -45.49 1.50 53.71
N ASP A 231 -44.88 2.64 53.38
CA ASP A 231 -44.87 3.16 52.04
C ASP A 231 -43.60 2.71 51.33
N ILE A 232 -43.77 2.34 50.07
CA ILE A 232 -42.65 2.03 49.15
C ILE A 232 -42.60 3.19 48.16
N GLU A 233 -41.51 3.90 48.23
CA GLU A 233 -41.17 4.93 47.22
C GLU A 233 -40.19 4.32 46.20
N TYR A 234 -40.31 4.72 44.96
CA TYR A 234 -39.40 4.32 43.89
C TYR A 234 -38.70 5.54 43.31
N LEU A 235 -37.51 5.30 42.82
CA LEU A 235 -36.76 6.19 41.97
C LEU A 235 -36.42 5.35 40.73
N SER A 236 -36.75 5.83 39.52
CA SER A 236 -36.53 5.09 38.27
C SER A 236 -36.21 6.07 37.17
N ASP A 237 -35.25 5.76 36.35
CA ASP A 237 -34.88 6.46 35.12
C ASP A 237 -35.87 6.17 33.97
N VAL A 238 -36.58 5.03 34.01
CA VAL A 238 -37.57 4.62 33.03
C VAL A 238 -39.01 4.63 33.54
N SER A 239 -39.94 4.63 32.61
CA SER A 239 -41.37 4.51 32.91
C SER A 239 -41.75 3.07 33.26
N ILE A 240 -42.36 2.85 34.41
CA ILE A 240 -42.72 1.52 34.91
C ILE A 240 -44.15 1.15 34.48
N ALA A 241 -44.32 0.18 33.60
CA ALA A 241 -45.63 -0.33 33.16
C ALA A 241 -46.27 -1.32 34.15
N GLY A 242 -45.48 -1.90 35.01
CA GLY A 242 -45.92 -2.87 36.04
C GLY A 242 -44.80 -3.38 36.89
N TYR A 243 -45.11 -3.89 38.08
CA TYR A 243 -44.14 -4.50 38.97
C TYR A 243 -44.72 -5.71 39.70
N GLN A 244 -43.83 -6.56 40.21
CA GLN A 244 -44.18 -7.67 41.10
C GLN A 244 -43.11 -7.85 42.14
N PHE A 245 -43.54 -7.98 43.40
CA PHE A 245 -42.62 -8.36 44.49
C PHE A 245 -43.32 -9.22 45.54
N ALA A 246 -42.54 -9.96 46.32
CA ALA A 246 -43.02 -10.78 47.42
C ALA A 246 -42.67 -10.14 48.78
N VAL A 247 -43.62 -10.16 49.70
CA VAL A 247 -43.44 -9.67 51.05
C VAL A 247 -43.21 -10.84 52.01
N ASN A 248 -42.06 -10.86 52.69
CA ASN A 248 -41.68 -11.95 53.59
C ASN A 248 -41.64 -11.48 55.05
N GLY A 249 -41.96 -12.37 55.95
CA GLY A 249 -41.86 -12.16 57.38
C GLY A 249 -43.09 -11.49 58.05
N VAL A 250 -44.07 -11.07 57.26
CA VAL A 250 -45.35 -10.51 57.72
C VAL A 250 -46.51 -11.07 56.88
N SER A 251 -47.73 -10.88 57.31
CA SER A 251 -48.90 -11.20 56.51
C SER A 251 -49.39 -9.94 55.81
N LEU A 252 -49.36 -9.92 54.52
CA LEU A 252 -49.91 -8.85 53.71
C LEU A 252 -51.44 -8.86 53.75
N ILE A 253 -52.08 -7.75 54.03
CA ILE A 253 -53.52 -7.59 54.13
C ILE A 253 -54.06 -6.94 52.85
N SER A 254 -53.40 -5.91 52.39
CA SER A 254 -53.73 -5.18 51.18
C SER A 254 -52.53 -4.35 50.71
N ALA A 255 -52.55 -4.02 49.45
CA ALA A 255 -51.69 -2.99 48.86
C ALA A 255 -52.56 -2.02 48.06
N SER A 256 -52.07 -0.81 47.82
CA SER A 256 -52.73 0.20 47.02
C SER A 256 -51.70 1.10 46.35
N ASP A 257 -51.97 1.49 45.15
CA ASP A 257 -51.26 2.50 44.37
C ASP A 257 -52.28 3.49 43.82
N GLY A 258 -51.84 4.64 43.37
CA GLY A 258 -52.73 5.66 42.81
C GLY A 258 -53.04 5.48 41.31
N ASP A 259 -52.14 4.88 40.57
CA ASP A 259 -52.16 4.90 39.10
C ASP A 259 -52.22 3.52 38.45
N LEU A 260 -51.79 2.46 39.09
CA LEU A 260 -51.81 1.10 38.56
C LEU A 260 -52.90 0.23 39.19
N GLU A 261 -53.38 -0.77 38.47
CA GLU A 261 -54.22 -1.80 39.06
C GLU A 261 -53.40 -2.78 39.89
N ILE A 262 -53.77 -2.89 41.18
CA ILE A 262 -53.02 -3.70 42.16
C ILE A 262 -53.80 -4.95 42.58
N PHE A 263 -53.09 -6.05 42.60
CA PHE A 263 -53.54 -7.33 43.19
C PHE A 263 -52.58 -7.72 44.28
N ALA A 264 -53.12 -8.01 45.47
CA ALA A 264 -52.34 -8.45 46.63
C ALA A 264 -52.93 -9.75 47.15
N GLU A 265 -52.23 -10.86 46.96
CA GLU A 265 -52.64 -12.17 47.40
C GLU A 265 -51.44 -13.06 47.76
N ASN A 266 -51.58 -13.85 48.81
CA ASN A 266 -50.52 -14.80 49.23
C ASN A 266 -49.14 -14.16 49.47
N ASN A 267 -49.12 -12.93 50.01
CA ASN A 267 -47.92 -12.12 50.24
C ASN A 267 -47.17 -11.72 48.92
N ILE A 268 -47.84 -11.73 47.82
CA ILE A 268 -47.33 -11.19 46.55
C ILE A 268 -48.17 -9.99 46.16
N VAL A 269 -47.47 -8.93 45.79
CA VAL A 269 -48.03 -7.73 45.16
C VAL A 269 -47.72 -7.75 43.69
N VAL A 270 -48.75 -7.58 42.87
CA VAL A 270 -48.61 -7.40 41.41
C VAL A 270 -49.38 -6.15 41.05
N ALA A 271 -48.74 -5.30 40.28
CA ALA A 271 -49.35 -4.10 39.75
C ALA A 271 -49.07 -4.00 38.24
N PHE A 272 -50.04 -3.52 37.48
CA PHE A 272 -49.86 -3.27 36.04
C PHE A 272 -50.87 -2.18 35.55
N GLY A 273 -50.47 -1.50 34.48
CA GLY A 273 -51.28 -0.49 33.83
C GLY A 273 -51.77 -0.89 32.45
N TYR A 274 -53.04 -0.68 32.15
CA TYR A 274 -53.56 -0.76 30.78
C TYR A 274 -53.42 0.60 30.07
N GLY A 275 -52.25 0.78 29.42
CA GLY A 275 -51.98 2.07 28.72
C GLY A 275 -51.63 3.23 29.62
N VAL A 276 -51.31 2.96 30.88
CA VAL A 276 -50.72 3.90 31.83
C VAL A 276 -49.48 3.27 32.46
N SER A 277 -48.48 4.10 32.76
CA SER A 277 -47.27 3.72 33.46
C SER A 277 -46.99 4.73 34.55
N LEU A 278 -46.23 4.31 35.58
CA LEU A 278 -45.65 5.25 36.53
C LEU A 278 -44.54 6.03 35.79
N PRO A 279 -44.48 7.36 35.94
CA PRO A 279 -43.48 8.14 35.25
C PRO A 279 -42.06 7.84 35.74
N ALA A 280 -41.06 8.03 34.89
CA ALA A 280 -39.67 8.11 35.31
C ALA A 280 -39.53 9.26 36.34
N CYS A 281 -38.77 9.02 37.38
CA CYS A 281 -38.46 9.95 38.45
C CYS A 281 -36.94 9.99 38.60
N PRO A 282 -36.22 10.88 37.86
CA PRO A 282 -34.77 10.97 37.91
C PRO A 282 -34.21 11.49 39.25
#